data_0898da21daced87d9ebdf63f6b33f175
#
_entry.id   0898da21daced87d9ebdf63f6b33f175
#
_cell.length_a   1.000
_cell.length_b   1.000
_cell.length_c   1.000
_cell.angle_alpha   90.00
_cell.angle_beta   90.00
_cell.angle_gamma   90.00
#
_symmetry.space_group_name_H-M   'P 1'
#
loop_
_entity.id
_entity.type
_entity.pdbx_description
1 polymer ?
#
loop_
_entity_poly.entity_id
_entity_poly.type
_entity_poly.pdbx_seq_one_letter_code
_entity_poly.pdbx_strand_id
1 'polypeptide(L)'
;LLESVYAYAFQKKVRINKLKEMLWRDELATHQKLLFHGAKSEIHGAIDLTRGRKNNDFGQGFYTGESYEQALSFVSGFDQSSIYFLNFDDSDLKCRKYAVNQEWMMTIAYYRGSLDAYKDHPTVQKLIAQSRACDYIIAPIADNRMFQIINAFINGELTDEQCKHCLAATNLGMQYILTSEQAVAKTRL
;
A
#
# COMPACT_ATOMS: atom_id res chain seq x y z
N LEU A 1 -26.80 18.86 19.51
CA LEU A 1 -27.65 17.68 19.24
C LEU A 1 -27.35 17.02 17.88
N LEU A 2 -27.16 17.81 16.80
CA LEU A 2 -26.82 17.29 15.45
C LEU A 2 -25.44 16.65 15.44
N GLU A 3 -24.43 17.25 16.03
CA GLU A 3 -23.06 16.69 16.10
C GLU A 3 -23.02 15.35 16.84
N SER A 4 -23.80 15.19 17.93
CA SER A 4 -23.87 13.94 18.64
C SER A 4 -24.59 12.84 17.86
N VAL A 5 -25.57 13.18 17.03
CA VAL A 5 -26.27 12.23 16.15
C VAL A 5 -25.35 11.79 15.01
N TYR A 6 -24.58 12.69 14.40
CA TYR A 6 -23.58 12.36 13.37
C TYR A 6 -22.47 11.47 13.93
N ALA A 7 -21.92 11.82 15.10
CA ALA A 7 -20.89 11.01 15.75
C ALA A 7 -21.41 9.60 16.07
N TYR A 8 -22.65 9.46 16.54
CA TYR A 8 -23.25 8.15 16.82
C TYR A 8 -23.47 7.34 15.54
N ALA A 9 -24.02 7.94 14.49
CA ALA A 9 -24.23 7.27 13.20
C ALA A 9 -22.89 6.82 12.58
N PHE A 10 -21.86 7.65 12.65
CA PHE A 10 -20.52 7.32 12.18
C PHE A 10 -19.93 6.14 12.98
N GLN A 11 -19.96 6.19 14.29
CA GLN A 11 -19.48 5.10 15.16
C GLN A 11 -20.22 3.78 14.90
N LYS A 12 -21.53 3.84 14.69
CA LYS A 12 -22.34 2.67 14.36
C LYS A 12 -21.94 2.06 13.02
N LYS A 13 -21.72 2.91 12.00
CA LYS A 13 -21.26 2.48 10.67
C LYS A 13 -19.88 1.82 10.74
N VAL A 14 -18.95 2.40 11.48
CA VAL A 14 -17.61 1.83 11.70
C VAL A 14 -17.69 0.47 12.37
N ARG A 15 -18.53 0.30 13.41
CA ARG A 15 -18.72 -1.00 14.09
C ARG A 15 -19.33 -2.05 13.18
N ILE A 16 -20.30 -1.68 12.33
CA ILE A 16 -20.90 -2.60 11.36
C ILE A 16 -19.87 -3.03 10.32
N ASN A 17 -19.04 -2.12 9.81
CA ASN A 17 -18.00 -2.46 8.86
C ASN A 17 -16.93 -3.37 9.49
N LYS A 18 -16.59 -3.15 10.75
CA LYS A 18 -15.68 -4.04 11.49
C LYS A 18 -16.25 -5.44 11.67
N LEU A 19 -17.54 -5.55 11.98
CA LEU A 19 -18.22 -6.85 12.07
C LEU A 19 -18.24 -7.57 10.71
N LYS A 20 -18.53 -6.86 9.61
CA LYS A 20 -18.45 -7.42 8.24
C LYS A 20 -17.05 -7.92 7.92
N GLU A 21 -16.01 -7.14 8.26
CA GLU A 21 -14.62 -7.54 8.10
C GLU A 21 -14.33 -8.87 8.81
N MET A 22 -14.75 -8.99 10.08
CA MET A 22 -14.55 -10.21 10.85
C MET A 22 -15.26 -11.42 10.21
N LEU A 23 -16.53 -11.27 9.84
CA LEU A 23 -17.31 -12.35 9.21
C LEU A 23 -16.69 -12.79 7.88
N TRP A 24 -16.25 -11.86 7.05
CA TRP A 24 -15.63 -12.21 5.77
C TRP A 24 -14.24 -12.85 5.93
N ARG A 25 -13.48 -12.46 6.95
CA ARG A 25 -12.20 -13.12 7.24
C ARG A 25 -12.38 -14.57 7.64
N ASP A 26 -13.45 -14.90 8.39
CA ASP A 26 -13.76 -16.26 8.83
C ASP A 26 -14.19 -17.18 7.67
N GLU A 27 -14.68 -16.60 6.57
CA GLU A 27 -15.12 -17.33 5.37
C GLU A 27 -14.00 -17.54 4.33
N LEU A 28 -12.81 -16.93 4.51
CA LEU A 28 -11.73 -17.01 3.55
C LEU A 28 -11.06 -18.39 3.53
N ALA A 29 -10.79 -18.90 2.32
CA ALA A 29 -9.93 -20.06 2.13
C ALA A 29 -8.46 -19.70 2.41
N THR A 30 -7.61 -20.73 2.59
CA THR A 30 -6.20 -20.59 3.02
C THR A 30 -5.37 -19.63 2.14
N HIS A 31 -5.68 -19.56 0.82
CA HIS A 31 -4.97 -18.69 -0.14
C HIS A 31 -5.69 -17.37 -0.40
N GLN A 32 -6.78 -17.12 0.27
CA GLN A 32 -7.57 -15.90 0.09
C GLN A 32 -7.23 -14.89 1.18
N LYS A 33 -7.18 -13.64 0.79
CA LYS A 33 -6.92 -12.50 1.68
C LYS A 33 -8.01 -11.45 1.48
N LEU A 34 -8.52 -10.93 2.59
CA LEU A 34 -9.36 -9.76 2.57
C LEU A 34 -8.46 -8.53 2.58
N LEU A 35 -8.52 -7.77 1.51
CA LEU A 35 -7.79 -6.52 1.34
C LEU A 35 -8.77 -5.35 1.15
N PHE A 36 -8.28 -4.14 1.38
CA PHE A 36 -9.06 -2.91 1.31
C PHE A 36 -8.40 -1.89 0.40
N HIS A 37 -9.19 -1.27 -0.46
CA HIS A 37 -8.75 -0.17 -1.30
C HIS A 37 -9.62 1.06 -1.08
N GLY A 38 -8.98 2.19 -0.75
CA GLY A 38 -9.63 3.48 -0.69
C GLY A 38 -9.49 4.21 -2.02
N ALA A 39 -10.60 4.49 -2.68
CA ALA A 39 -10.65 5.24 -3.93
C ALA A 39 -11.28 6.63 -3.71
N LYS A 40 -10.70 7.67 -4.31
CA LYS A 40 -11.22 9.05 -4.25
C LYS A 40 -12.53 9.23 -5.04
N SER A 41 -12.82 8.31 -5.94
CA SER A 41 -14.04 8.23 -6.73
C SER A 41 -14.39 6.77 -6.96
N GLU A 42 -15.61 6.52 -7.41
CA GLU A 42 -16.05 5.16 -7.74
C GLU A 42 -15.21 4.54 -8.85
N ILE A 43 -14.87 3.25 -8.69
CA ILE A 43 -14.19 2.46 -9.72
C ILE A 43 -15.27 1.86 -10.62
N HIS A 44 -15.24 2.24 -11.88
CA HIS A 44 -16.12 1.68 -12.91
C HIS A 44 -15.35 0.66 -13.77
N GLY A 45 -15.86 -0.56 -13.81
CA GLY A 45 -15.25 -1.65 -14.59
C GLY A 45 -14.11 -2.38 -13.86
N ALA A 46 -13.19 -2.95 -14.64
CA ALA A 46 -12.06 -3.72 -14.10
C ALA A 46 -11.01 -2.82 -13.44
N ILE A 47 -10.22 -3.41 -12.53
CA ILE A 47 -9.03 -2.77 -11.97
C ILE A 47 -8.04 -2.47 -13.09
N ASP A 48 -7.62 -1.22 -13.20
CA ASP A 48 -6.66 -0.74 -14.19
C ASP A 48 -5.35 -0.32 -13.48
N LEU A 49 -4.30 -1.09 -13.67
CA LEU A 49 -2.99 -0.87 -13.05
C LEU A 49 -2.34 0.43 -13.53
N THR A 50 -2.71 0.94 -14.70
CA THR A 50 -2.11 2.15 -15.30
C THR A 50 -2.66 3.44 -14.72
N ARG A 51 -3.80 3.41 -14.04
CA ARG A 51 -4.43 4.56 -13.38
C ARG A 51 -3.66 5.06 -12.16
N GLY A 52 -2.84 4.19 -11.54
CA GLY A 52 -2.01 4.55 -10.41
C GLY A 52 -0.95 5.60 -10.76
N ARG A 53 -0.61 6.45 -9.78
CA ARG A 53 0.50 7.40 -9.95
C ARG A 53 1.82 6.65 -10.11
N LYS A 54 2.71 7.16 -11.00
CA LYS A 54 4.03 6.56 -11.26
C LYS A 54 5.00 6.73 -10.09
N ASN A 55 4.80 7.75 -9.26
CA ASN A 55 5.64 8.12 -8.13
C ASN A 55 5.09 7.66 -6.76
N ASN A 56 4.36 6.55 -6.72
CA ASN A 56 4.05 5.85 -5.48
C ASN A 56 5.28 5.05 -4.99
N ASP A 57 5.22 4.47 -3.80
CA ASP A 57 6.33 3.76 -3.13
C ASP A 57 6.98 2.66 -4.00
N PHE A 58 6.20 2.01 -4.85
CA PHE A 58 6.63 0.95 -5.77
C PHE A 58 6.18 1.23 -7.21
N GLY A 59 5.99 2.50 -7.57
CA GLY A 59 5.56 2.92 -8.90
C GLY A 59 4.08 2.65 -9.17
N GLN A 60 3.74 2.36 -10.43
CA GLN A 60 2.38 2.06 -10.83
C GLN A 60 1.95 0.68 -10.34
N GLY A 61 0.68 0.57 -9.94
CA GLY A 61 0.05 -0.64 -9.46
C GLY A 61 -1.26 -0.32 -8.76
N PHE A 62 -1.98 -1.35 -8.36
CA PHE A 62 -3.19 -1.20 -7.57
C PHE A 62 -2.87 -1.44 -6.10
N TYR A 63 -2.93 -0.38 -5.31
CA TYR A 63 -2.52 -0.34 -3.91
C TYR A 63 -3.69 -0.68 -2.99
N THR A 64 -3.47 -1.64 -2.10
CA THR A 64 -4.45 -2.11 -1.12
C THR A 64 -3.81 -2.23 0.26
N GLY A 65 -4.62 -2.35 1.29
CA GLY A 65 -4.15 -2.51 2.67
C GLY A 65 -4.84 -3.68 3.38
N GLU A 66 -4.32 -4.04 4.55
CA GLU A 66 -4.82 -5.15 5.36
C GLU A 66 -6.02 -4.77 6.25
N SER A 67 -6.30 -3.47 6.43
CA SER A 67 -7.38 -3.02 7.30
C SER A 67 -8.27 -1.97 6.65
N TYR A 68 -9.54 -1.97 7.06
CA TYR A 68 -10.53 -0.98 6.66
C TYR A 68 -10.11 0.42 7.09
N GLU A 69 -9.60 0.58 8.31
CA GLU A 69 -9.18 1.86 8.88
C GLU A 69 -8.01 2.47 8.08
N GLN A 70 -7.10 1.63 7.62
CA GLN A 70 -5.99 2.02 6.76
C GLN A 70 -6.50 2.61 5.43
N ALA A 71 -7.40 1.89 4.74
CA ALA A 71 -7.99 2.37 3.50
C ALA A 71 -8.80 3.66 3.72
N LEU A 72 -9.54 3.76 4.83
CA LEU A 72 -10.32 4.93 5.21
C LEU A 72 -9.41 6.15 5.41
N SER A 73 -8.25 6.00 6.05
CA SER A 73 -7.33 7.12 6.32
C SER A 73 -6.83 7.81 5.05
N PHE A 74 -6.71 7.08 3.94
CA PHE A 74 -6.28 7.62 2.65
C PHE A 74 -7.37 8.44 1.93
N VAL A 75 -8.63 8.23 2.26
CA VAL A 75 -9.75 8.83 1.52
C VAL A 75 -10.71 9.66 2.37
N SER A 76 -10.47 9.75 3.67
CA SER A 76 -11.34 10.47 4.63
C SER A 76 -11.53 11.96 4.32
N GLY A 77 -10.62 12.58 3.55
CA GLY A 77 -10.74 13.98 3.13
C GLY A 77 -11.45 14.20 1.78
N PHE A 78 -12.07 13.17 1.18
CA PHE A 78 -12.73 13.28 -0.13
C PHE A 78 -14.22 12.93 -0.02
N ASP A 79 -15.10 13.84 -0.44
CA ASP A 79 -16.56 13.71 -0.29
C ASP A 79 -17.17 12.54 -1.07
N GLN A 80 -16.57 12.17 -2.21
CA GLN A 80 -17.06 11.08 -3.09
C GLN A 80 -16.19 9.82 -2.99
N SER A 81 -15.53 9.63 -1.86
CA SER A 81 -14.66 8.48 -1.68
C SER A 81 -15.44 7.18 -1.46
N SER A 82 -14.83 6.09 -1.92
CA SER A 82 -15.32 4.73 -1.74
C SER A 82 -14.25 3.84 -1.13
N ILE A 83 -14.67 2.86 -0.35
CA ILE A 83 -13.78 1.80 0.15
C ILE A 83 -14.27 0.48 -0.41
N TYR A 84 -13.38 -0.21 -1.09
CA TYR A 84 -13.61 -1.52 -1.67
C TYR A 84 -13.05 -2.60 -0.76
N PHE A 85 -13.83 -3.64 -0.58
CA PHE A 85 -13.44 -4.89 0.06
C PHE A 85 -13.09 -5.87 -1.05
N LEU A 86 -11.90 -6.44 -0.98
CA LEU A 86 -11.33 -7.24 -2.05
C LEU A 86 -11.04 -8.65 -1.52
N ASN A 87 -11.53 -9.65 -2.21
CA ASN A 87 -11.06 -11.01 -2.02
C ASN A 87 -9.92 -11.26 -3.03
N PHE A 88 -8.70 -11.39 -2.51
CA PHE A 88 -7.49 -11.62 -3.28
C PHE A 88 -6.99 -13.05 -3.07
N ASP A 89 -6.95 -13.83 -4.12
CA ASP A 89 -6.37 -15.18 -4.14
C ASP A 89 -4.91 -15.10 -4.58
N ASP A 90 -3.97 -15.36 -3.68
CA ASP A 90 -2.55 -15.31 -3.97
C ASP A 90 -1.94 -16.64 -4.44
N SER A 91 -2.77 -17.68 -4.67
CA SER A 91 -2.31 -18.95 -5.21
C SER A 91 -1.64 -18.77 -6.58
N ASP A 92 -0.50 -19.45 -6.78
CA ASP A 92 0.29 -19.46 -8.02
C ASP A 92 0.84 -18.07 -8.45
N LEU A 93 0.77 -17.04 -7.60
CA LEU A 93 1.32 -15.73 -7.85
C LEU A 93 2.71 -15.55 -7.25
N LYS A 94 3.58 -14.87 -7.98
CA LYS A 94 4.91 -14.48 -7.51
C LYS A 94 4.82 -13.28 -6.59
N CYS A 95 5.15 -13.48 -5.30
CA CYS A 95 5.19 -12.42 -4.31
C CYS A 95 6.61 -11.86 -4.12
N ARG A 96 6.74 -10.54 -4.06
CA ARG A 96 7.92 -9.87 -3.51
C ARG A 96 7.56 -9.27 -2.16
N LYS A 97 8.25 -9.71 -1.10
CA LYS A 97 8.01 -9.20 0.26
C LYS A 97 9.18 -8.34 0.71
N TYR A 98 8.88 -7.14 1.23
CA TYR A 98 9.84 -6.20 1.81
C TYR A 98 9.67 -6.10 3.32
N ALA A 99 10.76 -5.85 4.00
CA ALA A 99 10.80 -5.39 5.38
C ALA A 99 11.44 -3.99 5.42
N VAL A 100 11.34 -3.28 6.53
CA VAL A 100 12.05 -2.00 6.71
C VAL A 100 13.55 -2.28 6.75
N ASN A 101 14.21 -2.09 5.63
CA ASN A 101 15.64 -2.30 5.43
C ASN A 101 16.15 -1.40 4.30
N GLN A 102 17.44 -1.45 4.02
CA GLN A 102 18.08 -0.63 2.98
C GLN A 102 17.48 -0.88 1.59
N GLU A 103 17.17 -2.14 1.23
CA GLU A 103 16.55 -2.47 -0.04
C GLU A 103 15.20 -1.78 -0.22
N TRP A 104 14.34 -1.83 0.81
CA TRP A 104 13.04 -1.15 0.83
C TRP A 104 13.19 0.37 0.70
N MET A 105 14.12 0.98 1.49
CA MET A 105 14.37 2.42 1.44
C MET A 105 14.82 2.89 0.07
N MET A 106 15.78 2.18 -0.55
CA MET A 106 16.31 2.51 -1.87
C MET A 106 15.26 2.31 -2.97
N THR A 107 14.41 1.29 -2.86
CA THR A 107 13.31 1.06 -3.80
C THR A 107 12.30 2.22 -3.77
N ILE A 108 11.88 2.65 -2.59
CA ILE A 108 10.97 3.81 -2.43
C ILE A 108 11.65 5.09 -2.93
N ALA A 109 12.91 5.32 -2.56
CA ALA A 109 13.68 6.49 -3.02
C ALA A 109 13.74 6.58 -4.55
N TYR A 110 13.92 5.44 -5.22
CA TYR A 110 13.89 5.38 -6.69
C TYR A 110 12.52 5.79 -7.24
N TYR A 111 11.44 5.14 -6.83
CA TYR A 111 10.12 5.39 -7.39
C TYR A 111 9.58 6.79 -7.07
N ARG A 112 9.99 7.37 -5.95
CA ARG A 112 9.62 8.73 -5.56
C ARG A 112 10.57 9.81 -6.11
N GLY A 113 11.59 9.44 -6.91
CA GLY A 113 12.47 10.36 -7.66
C GLY A 113 13.74 10.81 -6.94
N SER A 114 14.00 10.37 -5.69
CA SER A 114 15.20 10.78 -4.95
C SER A 114 16.50 10.18 -5.52
N LEU A 115 16.39 9.18 -6.39
CA LEU A 115 17.52 8.54 -7.06
C LEU A 115 17.60 8.84 -8.57
N ASP A 116 16.92 9.87 -9.05
CA ASP A 116 16.89 10.19 -10.49
C ASP A 116 18.29 10.41 -11.10
N ALA A 117 19.21 11.00 -10.33
CA ALA A 117 20.60 11.18 -10.75
C ALA A 117 21.37 9.85 -10.92
N TYR A 118 20.89 8.78 -10.29
CA TYR A 118 21.54 7.46 -10.26
C TYR A 118 20.69 6.37 -10.91
N LYS A 119 19.61 6.74 -11.60
CA LYS A 119 18.64 5.77 -12.17
C LYS A 119 19.31 4.74 -13.11
N ASP A 120 20.34 5.13 -13.85
CA ASP A 120 21.05 4.29 -14.81
C ASP A 120 22.21 3.48 -14.18
N HIS A 121 22.48 3.67 -12.89
CA HIS A 121 23.52 2.92 -12.19
C HIS A 121 23.17 1.43 -12.12
N PRO A 122 24.11 0.49 -12.44
CA PRO A 122 23.81 -0.96 -12.51
C PRO A 122 23.16 -1.53 -11.25
N THR A 123 23.60 -1.06 -10.06
CA THR A 123 23.02 -1.51 -8.77
C THR A 123 21.58 -1.08 -8.62
N VAL A 124 21.23 0.15 -9.04
CA VAL A 124 19.86 0.68 -9.00
C VAL A 124 18.98 -0.09 -9.99
N GLN A 125 19.49 -0.30 -11.21
CA GLN A 125 18.77 -1.08 -12.23
C GLN A 125 18.50 -2.52 -11.78
N LYS A 126 19.47 -3.18 -11.14
CA LYS A 126 19.28 -4.52 -10.57
C LYS A 126 18.20 -4.54 -9.48
N LEU A 127 18.22 -3.56 -8.57
CA LEU A 127 17.23 -3.39 -7.51
C LEU A 127 15.81 -3.28 -8.10
N ILE A 128 15.64 -2.43 -9.12
CA ILE A 128 14.34 -2.17 -9.74
C ILE A 128 13.87 -3.35 -10.60
N ALA A 129 14.77 -4.03 -11.30
CA ALA A 129 14.42 -5.25 -12.02
C ALA A 129 13.85 -6.32 -11.07
N GLN A 130 14.43 -6.46 -9.88
CA GLN A 130 13.93 -7.38 -8.86
C GLN A 130 12.54 -6.99 -8.33
N SER A 131 12.27 -5.68 -8.15
CA SER A 131 10.96 -5.21 -7.69
C SER A 131 9.85 -5.42 -8.73
N ARG A 132 10.20 -5.48 -10.02
CA ARG A 132 9.24 -5.68 -11.13
C ARG A 132 9.03 -7.13 -11.51
N ALA A 133 9.83 -8.06 -11.00
CA ALA A 133 9.78 -9.47 -11.36
C ALA A 133 8.77 -10.29 -10.54
N CYS A 134 7.64 -9.67 -10.15
CA CYS A 134 6.60 -10.30 -9.33
C CYS A 134 5.20 -9.87 -9.78
N ASP A 135 4.19 -10.64 -9.35
CA ASP A 135 2.78 -10.34 -9.64
C ASP A 135 2.19 -9.40 -8.61
N TYR A 136 2.69 -9.45 -7.38
CA TYR A 136 2.31 -8.53 -6.32
C TYR A 136 3.44 -8.32 -5.31
N ILE A 137 3.37 -7.18 -4.62
CA ILE A 137 4.33 -6.79 -3.58
C ILE A 137 3.61 -6.71 -2.24
N ILE A 138 4.25 -7.19 -1.18
CA ILE A 138 3.87 -6.93 0.21
C ILE A 138 4.97 -6.08 0.84
N ALA A 139 4.64 -4.91 1.34
CA ALA A 139 5.63 -3.99 1.88
C ALA A 139 5.07 -3.12 3.03
N PRO A 140 5.92 -2.67 3.95
CA PRO A 140 5.56 -1.61 4.88
C PRO A 140 5.14 -0.35 4.12
N ILE A 141 4.13 0.37 4.63
CA ILE A 141 3.72 1.66 4.08
C ILE A 141 4.77 2.70 4.43
N ALA A 142 5.12 3.56 3.47
CA ALA A 142 5.91 4.76 3.71
C ALA A 142 5.04 6.01 3.53
N ASP A 143 4.72 6.69 4.62
CA ASP A 143 4.09 8.00 4.54
C ASP A 143 5.10 9.11 4.17
N ASN A 144 4.64 10.35 4.09
CA ASN A 144 5.50 11.47 3.75
C ASN A 144 6.59 11.72 4.80
N ARG A 145 6.34 11.45 6.07
CA ARG A 145 7.33 11.60 7.14
C ARG A 145 8.43 10.55 7.02
N MET A 146 8.06 9.29 6.79
CA MET A 146 9.03 8.22 6.53
C MET A 146 9.86 8.51 5.29
N PHE A 147 9.23 9.08 4.25
CA PHE A 147 9.95 9.46 3.04
C PHE A 147 10.96 10.60 3.28
N GLN A 148 10.68 11.55 4.16
CA GLN A 148 11.66 12.57 4.56
C GLN A 148 12.89 11.95 5.24
N ILE A 149 12.68 10.94 6.11
CA ILE A 149 13.78 10.20 6.74
C ILE A 149 14.61 9.45 5.69
N ILE A 150 13.96 8.81 4.73
CA ILE A 150 14.64 8.13 3.60
C ILE A 150 15.46 9.14 2.78
N ASN A 151 14.93 10.33 2.50
CA ASN A 151 15.67 11.37 1.79
C ASN A 151 16.89 11.87 2.57
N ALA A 152 16.77 12.06 3.87
CA ALA A 152 17.92 12.44 4.71
C ALA A 152 19.02 11.37 4.68
N PHE A 153 18.64 10.08 4.63
CA PHE A 153 19.60 8.99 4.42
C PHE A 153 20.26 9.06 3.03
N ILE A 154 19.48 9.25 1.95
CA ILE A 154 20.00 9.37 0.59
C ILE A 154 20.95 10.56 0.44
N ASN A 155 20.68 11.67 1.11
CA ASN A 155 21.53 12.88 1.12
C ASN A 155 22.77 12.76 2.02
N GLY A 156 22.93 11.63 2.75
CA GLY A 156 24.06 11.43 3.66
C GLY A 156 23.93 12.17 5.00
N GLU A 157 22.76 12.70 5.34
CA GLU A 157 22.48 13.38 6.60
C GLU A 157 22.27 12.40 7.76
N LEU A 158 21.83 11.17 7.44
CA LEU A 158 21.64 10.06 8.36
C LEU A 158 22.43 8.84 7.93
N THR A 159 22.97 8.10 8.89
CA THR A 159 23.53 6.77 8.63
C THR A 159 22.40 5.75 8.42
N ASP A 160 22.73 4.59 7.84
CA ASP A 160 21.79 3.47 7.68
C ASP A 160 21.13 3.07 9.03
N GLU A 161 21.91 3.00 10.09
CA GLU A 161 21.44 2.64 11.43
C GLU A 161 20.54 3.71 12.04
N GLN A 162 20.87 4.99 11.90
CA GLN A 162 20.02 6.10 12.34
C GLN A 162 18.70 6.12 11.58
N CYS A 163 18.75 5.93 10.26
CA CYS A 163 17.54 5.87 9.43
C CYS A 163 16.63 4.72 9.86
N LYS A 164 17.16 3.51 9.99
CA LYS A 164 16.39 2.35 10.48
C LYS A 164 15.79 2.57 11.86
N HIS A 165 16.53 3.18 12.78
CA HIS A 165 16.02 3.51 14.10
C HIS A 165 14.84 4.48 14.05
N CYS A 166 14.94 5.54 13.25
CA CYS A 166 13.84 6.49 13.05
C CYS A 166 12.61 5.83 12.42
N LEU A 167 12.81 4.93 11.46
CA LEU A 167 11.72 4.23 10.77
C LEU A 167 11.05 3.16 11.64
N ALA A 168 11.80 2.50 12.53
CA ALA A 168 11.26 1.49 13.44
C ALA A 168 10.21 2.04 14.42
N ALA A 169 10.24 3.34 14.71
CA ALA A 169 9.25 4.01 15.54
C ALA A 169 7.89 4.23 14.85
N THR A 170 7.80 3.98 13.54
CA THR A 170 6.61 4.20 12.72
C THR A 170 6.10 2.88 12.16
N ASN A 171 4.93 2.43 12.62
CA ASN A 171 4.25 1.26 12.07
C ASN A 171 2.90 1.69 11.48
N LEU A 172 2.85 1.85 10.16
CA LEU A 172 1.65 2.21 9.42
C LEU A 172 0.93 0.98 8.83
N GLY A 173 1.40 -0.22 9.15
CA GLY A 173 0.88 -1.48 8.60
C GLY A 173 1.51 -1.83 7.24
N MET A 174 0.98 -2.92 6.67
CA MET A 174 1.45 -3.45 5.40
C MET A 174 0.53 -3.04 4.26
N GLN A 175 1.11 -2.81 3.09
CA GLN A 175 0.39 -2.61 1.84
C GLN A 175 0.63 -3.79 0.90
N TYR A 176 -0.39 -4.10 0.11
CA TYR A 176 -0.32 -5.06 -1.00
C TYR A 176 -0.47 -4.27 -2.29
N ILE A 177 0.44 -4.45 -3.20
CA ILE A 177 0.45 -3.76 -4.49
C ILE A 177 0.35 -4.82 -5.59
N LEU A 178 -0.77 -4.83 -6.31
CA LEU A 178 -0.92 -5.67 -7.50
C LEU A 178 -0.16 -5.02 -8.65
N THR A 179 0.72 -5.77 -9.29
CA THR A 179 1.65 -5.26 -10.32
C THR A 179 1.48 -5.97 -11.66
N SER A 180 0.66 -7.03 -11.73
CA SER A 180 0.39 -7.79 -12.96
C SER A 180 -1.10 -7.96 -13.20
N GLU A 181 -1.49 -8.13 -14.46
CA GLU A 181 -2.86 -8.48 -14.86
C GLU A 181 -3.29 -9.85 -14.28
N GLN A 182 -2.34 -10.74 -14.04
CA GLN A 182 -2.61 -12.03 -13.41
C GLN A 182 -3.07 -11.84 -11.96
N ALA A 183 -2.43 -10.93 -11.20
CA ALA A 183 -2.87 -10.59 -9.84
C ALA A 183 -4.25 -9.90 -9.84
N VAL A 184 -4.51 -9.02 -10.82
CA VAL A 184 -5.83 -8.39 -11.00
C VAL A 184 -6.91 -9.45 -11.27
N ALA A 185 -6.67 -10.41 -12.15
CA ALA A 185 -7.62 -11.47 -12.49
C ALA A 185 -7.98 -12.37 -11.30
N LYS A 186 -7.10 -12.46 -10.30
CA LYS A 186 -7.31 -13.18 -9.04
C LYS A 186 -7.90 -12.31 -7.91
N THR A 187 -8.30 -11.09 -8.23
CA THR A 187 -8.90 -10.14 -7.27
C THR A 187 -10.37 -9.91 -7.61
N ARG A 188 -11.24 -10.10 -6.63
CA ARG A 188 -12.68 -9.83 -6.76
C ARG A 188 -13.06 -8.65 -5.87
N LEU A 189 -13.77 -7.68 -6.46
CA LEU A 189 -14.39 -6.53 -5.77
C LEU A 189 -15.69 -6.95 -5.11
#